data_5cd40c9c31affcaad28be8ef3130b896
#
_entry.id   5cd40c9c31affcaad28be8ef3130b896
#
_cell.length_a   1.000
_cell.length_b   1.000
_cell.length_c   1.000
_cell.angle_alpha   90.00
_cell.angle_beta   90.00
_cell.angle_gamma   90.00
#
_symmetry.space_group_name_H-M   'P 1'
#
loop_
_entity.id
_entity.type
_entity.pdbx_description
1 polymer ?
#
loop_
_entity_poly.entity_id
_entity_poly.type
_entity_poly.pdbx_seq_one_letter_code
_entity_poly.pdbx_strand_id
1 'polypeptide(L)'
;MKSIRKFFNTFKEGIKGIWKNKNMGLISVTSTFFTLFIIGIITIITVTVNNMSLQVERKVNDVEIYIVNEASKVDIENLRTKIDSINIEKTVEFRSSEEALELMKKSWGKDAHLLESFDYEGLLPASFIVSLENIEEADEFVNAIKDENIVEDINYYKKLVSQISKISNYTKIFGTILVLVLIFISIFIISNTIKLTVFSRKNEIAIMKNVGATNSYIRIPFLIEGVFFSVLASILSYLAVYFLYKFIYENFANKLSDNLSILNLIRPNLYKMPLLYIFMALGLGIGIIGSVFSIRKYLLDREVNYVD
;
A
#
# COMPACT_ATOMS: atom_id res chain seq x y z
N MET A 1 1.04 3.60 46.29
CA MET A 1 -0.11 4.53 46.25
C MET A 1 0.26 5.97 45.85
N LYS A 2 1.34 6.60 46.34
CA LYS A 2 1.72 7.99 45.97
C LYS A 2 2.03 8.18 44.46
N SER A 3 2.60 7.19 43.77
CA SER A 3 2.95 7.28 42.34
C SER A 3 1.71 7.24 41.42
N ILE A 4 0.72 6.40 41.74
CA ILE A 4 -0.53 6.29 40.95
C ILE A 4 -1.36 7.57 41.07
N ARG A 5 -1.43 8.15 42.28
CA ARG A 5 -2.15 9.41 42.52
C ARG A 5 -1.48 10.59 41.80
N LYS A 6 -0.14 10.61 41.70
CA LYS A 6 0.60 11.61 40.91
C LYS A 6 0.27 11.46 39.41
N PHE A 7 0.25 10.26 38.89
CA PHE A 7 -0.09 10.01 37.49
C PHE A 7 -1.51 10.46 37.14
N PHE A 8 -2.49 10.12 37.99
CA PHE A 8 -3.89 10.57 37.81
C PHE A 8 -4.05 12.07 37.81
N ASN A 9 -3.37 12.77 38.73
CA ASN A 9 -3.43 14.22 38.80
C ASN A 9 -2.80 14.85 37.54
N THR A 10 -1.66 14.37 37.09
CA THR A 10 -0.99 14.88 35.89
C THR A 10 -1.82 14.61 34.63
N PHE A 11 -2.50 13.46 34.56
CA PHE A 11 -3.42 13.13 33.46
C PHE A 11 -4.63 14.08 33.44
N LYS A 12 -5.21 14.38 34.61
CA LYS A 12 -6.31 15.34 34.75
C LYS A 12 -5.88 16.76 34.33
N GLU A 13 -4.66 17.17 34.69
CA GLU A 13 -4.09 18.44 34.22
C GLU A 13 -3.90 18.47 32.70
N GLY A 14 -3.43 17.38 32.08
CA GLY A 14 -3.34 17.27 30.64
C GLY A 14 -4.70 17.45 29.95
N ILE A 15 -5.76 16.77 30.44
CA ILE A 15 -7.11 16.92 29.89
C ILE A 15 -7.63 18.37 30.09
N LYS A 16 -7.41 18.98 31.24
CA LYS A 16 -7.78 20.38 31.48
C LYS A 16 -7.04 21.34 30.53
N GLY A 17 -5.79 21.00 30.20
CA GLY A 17 -4.96 21.71 29.22
C GLY A 17 -5.55 21.69 27.81
N ILE A 18 -6.10 20.58 27.38
CA ILE A 18 -6.77 20.44 26.08
C ILE A 18 -7.88 21.49 25.90
N TRP A 19 -8.75 21.64 26.90
CA TRP A 19 -9.83 22.63 26.88
C TRP A 19 -9.34 24.07 26.93
N LYS A 20 -8.30 24.35 27.73
CA LYS A 20 -7.73 25.68 27.86
C LYS A 20 -7.04 26.16 26.58
N ASN A 21 -6.46 25.23 25.79
CA ASN A 21 -5.71 25.50 24.55
C ASN A 21 -6.42 25.03 23.31
N LYS A 22 -7.76 24.97 23.30
CA LYS A 22 -8.56 24.43 22.19
C LYS A 22 -8.20 24.96 20.80
N ASN A 23 -7.87 26.26 20.69
CA ASN A 23 -7.52 26.88 19.42
C ASN A 23 -6.16 26.35 18.87
N MET A 24 -5.15 26.22 19.73
CA MET A 24 -3.86 25.63 19.33
C MET A 24 -4.00 24.12 19.06
N GLY A 25 -4.83 23.44 19.87
CA GLY A 25 -5.16 22.02 19.63
C GLY A 25 -5.89 21.81 18.31
N LEU A 26 -6.81 22.69 17.93
CA LEU A 26 -7.53 22.62 16.65
C LEU A 26 -6.55 22.71 15.47
N ILE A 27 -5.59 23.63 15.50
CA ILE A 27 -4.56 23.74 14.46
C ILE A 27 -3.75 22.44 14.36
N SER A 28 -3.34 21.87 15.48
CA SER A 28 -2.64 20.58 15.51
C SER A 28 -3.47 19.45 14.93
N VAL A 29 -4.73 19.32 15.34
CA VAL A 29 -5.64 18.28 14.85
C VAL A 29 -5.86 18.44 13.35
N THR A 30 -6.18 19.65 12.88
CA THR A 30 -6.45 19.91 11.46
C THR A 30 -5.22 19.62 10.59
N SER A 31 -4.05 20.10 11.01
CA SER A 31 -2.81 19.87 10.26
C SER A 31 -2.43 18.40 10.20
N THR A 32 -2.47 17.71 11.35
CA THR A 32 -2.18 16.26 11.43
C THR A 32 -3.23 15.45 10.67
N PHE A 33 -4.50 15.88 10.72
CA PHE A 33 -5.58 15.27 9.93
C PHE A 33 -5.26 15.29 8.44
N PHE A 34 -4.97 16.46 7.87
CA PHE A 34 -4.67 16.55 6.43
C PHE A 34 -3.41 15.77 6.06
N THR A 35 -2.37 15.80 6.89
CA THR A 35 -1.17 15.01 6.63
C THR A 35 -1.46 13.52 6.62
N LEU A 36 -2.16 12.99 7.63
CA LEU A 36 -2.53 11.58 7.70
C LEU A 36 -3.54 11.20 6.61
N PHE A 37 -4.45 12.11 6.25
CA PHE A 37 -5.38 11.90 5.16
C PHE A 37 -4.66 11.70 3.82
N ILE A 38 -3.66 12.55 3.51
CA ILE A 38 -2.84 12.42 2.30
C ILE A 38 -2.02 11.12 2.36
N ILE A 39 -1.41 10.79 3.51
CA ILE A 39 -0.71 9.51 3.71
C ILE A 39 -1.63 8.32 3.42
N GLY A 40 -2.88 8.39 3.89
CA GLY A 40 -3.87 7.36 3.64
C GLY A 40 -4.20 7.18 2.16
N ILE A 41 -4.39 8.28 1.44
CA ILE A 41 -4.63 8.24 -0.01
C ILE A 41 -3.44 7.61 -0.74
N ILE A 42 -2.21 8.05 -0.42
CA ILE A 42 -0.99 7.49 -1.03
C ILE A 42 -0.87 5.99 -0.75
N THR A 43 -1.15 5.57 0.49
CA THR A 43 -1.12 4.16 0.88
C THR A 43 -2.12 3.34 0.06
N ILE A 44 -3.36 3.81 -0.09
CA ILE A 44 -4.38 3.14 -0.90
C ILE A 44 -3.96 3.04 -2.36
N ILE A 45 -3.46 4.14 -2.95
CA ILE A 45 -2.98 4.13 -4.34
C ILE A 45 -1.84 3.13 -4.52
N THR A 46 -0.84 3.17 -3.64
CA THR A 46 0.32 2.28 -3.70
C THR A 46 -0.09 0.80 -3.59
N VAL A 47 -0.98 0.48 -2.66
CA VAL A 47 -1.45 -0.90 -2.49
C VAL A 47 -2.34 -1.33 -3.65
N THR A 48 -3.18 -0.45 -4.19
CA THR A 48 -4.02 -0.75 -5.35
C THR A 48 -3.17 -1.02 -6.59
N VAL A 49 -2.20 -0.14 -6.90
CA VAL A 49 -1.27 -0.33 -8.04
C VAL A 49 -0.46 -1.61 -7.88
N ASN A 50 0.02 -1.90 -6.68
CA ASN A 50 0.75 -3.14 -6.42
C ASN A 50 -0.12 -4.40 -6.64
N ASN A 51 -1.37 -4.38 -6.18
CA ASN A 51 -2.27 -5.51 -6.41
C ASN A 51 -2.63 -5.69 -7.89
N MET A 52 -2.82 -4.59 -8.62
CA MET A 52 -3.03 -4.64 -10.06
C MET A 52 -1.81 -5.24 -10.77
N SER A 53 -0.59 -4.83 -10.38
CA SER A 53 0.66 -5.42 -10.88
C SER A 53 0.69 -6.93 -10.68
N LEU A 54 0.43 -7.39 -9.45
CA LEU A 54 0.42 -8.82 -9.13
C LEU A 54 -0.68 -9.61 -9.85
N GLN A 55 -1.84 -9.00 -10.10
CA GLN A 55 -2.91 -9.66 -10.85
C GLN A 55 -2.57 -9.79 -12.34
N VAL A 56 -1.98 -8.76 -12.93
CA VAL A 56 -1.49 -8.82 -14.31
C VAL A 56 -0.36 -9.83 -14.42
N GLU A 57 0.61 -9.79 -13.52
CA GLU A 57 1.72 -10.74 -13.46
C GLU A 57 1.22 -12.18 -13.44
N ARG A 58 0.27 -12.53 -12.56
CA ARG A 58 -0.33 -13.87 -12.49
C ARG A 58 -1.10 -14.30 -13.73
N LYS A 59 -1.68 -13.37 -14.49
CA LYS A 59 -2.44 -13.66 -15.71
C LYS A 59 -1.58 -13.71 -16.96
N VAL A 60 -0.38 -13.18 -16.91
CA VAL A 60 0.47 -12.91 -18.07
C VAL A 60 1.85 -13.56 -17.92
N ASN A 61 2.10 -14.27 -16.80
CA ASN A 61 3.31 -15.07 -16.61
C ASN A 61 3.35 -16.34 -17.48
N ASP A 62 2.31 -16.54 -18.27
CA ASP A 62 2.22 -17.68 -19.15
C ASP A 62 3.01 -17.40 -20.45
N VAL A 63 3.89 -18.34 -20.79
CA VAL A 63 4.51 -18.45 -22.09
C VAL A 63 3.68 -19.45 -22.90
N GLU A 64 2.99 -18.99 -23.90
CA GLU A 64 2.18 -19.84 -24.78
C GLU A 64 3.01 -20.20 -26.02
N ILE A 65 3.26 -21.51 -26.19
CA ILE A 65 4.07 -22.07 -27.25
C ILE A 65 3.11 -22.73 -28.22
N TYR A 66 2.92 -22.15 -29.40
CA TYR A 66 2.08 -22.69 -30.44
C TYR A 66 2.83 -23.79 -31.21
N ILE A 67 2.13 -24.87 -31.52
CA ILE A 67 2.67 -26.05 -32.14
C ILE A 67 2.14 -26.11 -33.57
N VAL A 68 3.00 -26.44 -34.53
CA VAL A 68 2.60 -26.63 -35.92
C VAL A 68 1.48 -27.69 -36.04
N ASN A 69 0.49 -27.43 -36.86
CA ASN A 69 -0.70 -28.30 -37.00
C ASN A 69 -0.38 -29.73 -37.46
N GLU A 70 0.76 -29.94 -38.12
CA GLU A 70 1.20 -31.24 -38.66
C GLU A 70 2.03 -32.04 -37.64
N ALA A 71 2.17 -31.59 -36.41
CA ALA A 71 2.98 -32.22 -35.37
C ALA A 71 2.43 -33.61 -34.98
N SER A 72 3.30 -34.61 -35.00
CA SER A 72 2.95 -35.94 -34.50
C SER A 72 2.86 -35.98 -32.98
N LYS A 73 2.11 -36.94 -32.42
CA LYS A 73 2.05 -37.16 -30.97
C LYS A 73 3.42 -37.39 -30.35
N VAL A 74 4.34 -37.97 -31.08
CA VAL A 74 5.71 -38.22 -30.63
C VAL A 74 6.48 -36.91 -30.52
N ASP A 75 6.32 -36.00 -31.48
CA ASP A 75 6.98 -34.72 -31.47
C ASP A 75 6.47 -33.84 -30.32
N ILE A 76 5.16 -33.87 -30.04
CA ILE A 76 4.55 -33.17 -28.93
C ILE A 76 5.13 -33.66 -27.57
N GLU A 77 5.28 -35.00 -27.42
CA GLU A 77 5.84 -35.59 -26.19
C GLU A 77 7.33 -35.27 -26.04
N ASN A 78 8.06 -35.25 -27.15
CA ASN A 78 9.47 -34.82 -27.14
C ASN A 78 9.63 -33.37 -26.73
N LEU A 79 8.79 -32.48 -27.26
CA LEU A 79 8.79 -31.07 -26.84
C LEU A 79 8.46 -30.92 -25.34
N ARG A 80 7.46 -31.66 -24.86
CA ARG A 80 7.10 -31.70 -23.46
C ARG A 80 8.28 -32.11 -22.58
N THR A 81 8.95 -33.20 -22.94
CA THR A 81 10.13 -33.69 -22.20
C THR A 81 11.23 -32.63 -22.21
N LYS A 82 11.43 -31.92 -23.31
CA LYS A 82 12.40 -30.84 -23.40
C LYS A 82 12.00 -29.66 -22.52
N ILE A 83 10.75 -29.23 -22.55
CA ILE A 83 10.21 -28.18 -21.67
C ILE A 83 10.45 -28.56 -20.21
N ASP A 84 10.12 -29.82 -19.82
CA ASP A 84 10.27 -30.29 -18.44
C ASP A 84 11.74 -30.36 -17.99
N SER A 85 12.67 -30.62 -18.91
CA SER A 85 14.12 -30.70 -18.64
C SER A 85 14.78 -29.36 -18.32
N ILE A 86 14.16 -28.23 -18.69
CA ILE A 86 14.69 -26.89 -18.40
C ILE A 86 14.58 -26.64 -16.89
N ASN A 87 15.68 -26.32 -16.22
CA ASN A 87 15.75 -26.13 -14.78
C ASN A 87 15.23 -24.75 -14.33
N ILE A 88 13.93 -24.50 -14.54
CA ILE A 88 13.18 -23.30 -14.16
C ILE A 88 11.89 -23.76 -13.48
N GLU A 89 11.51 -23.15 -12.36
CA GLU A 89 10.24 -23.43 -11.70
C GLU A 89 9.07 -23.02 -12.56
N LYS A 90 8.27 -24.02 -12.98
CA LYS A 90 7.18 -23.83 -13.94
C LYS A 90 6.09 -24.87 -13.76
N THR A 91 4.90 -24.54 -14.22
CA THR A 91 3.81 -25.50 -14.47
C THR A 91 3.53 -25.55 -15.97
N VAL A 92 3.31 -26.74 -16.50
CA VAL A 92 3.11 -26.98 -17.94
C VAL A 92 1.73 -27.58 -18.15
N GLU A 93 0.91 -26.91 -18.93
CA GLU A 93 -0.40 -27.37 -19.35
C GLU A 93 -0.41 -27.50 -20.87
N PHE A 94 -0.94 -28.63 -21.39
CA PHE A 94 -1.15 -28.79 -22.82
C PHE A 94 -2.59 -28.43 -23.16
N ARG A 95 -2.78 -27.60 -24.17
CA ARG A 95 -4.09 -27.21 -24.70
C ARG A 95 -4.23 -27.72 -26.12
N SER A 96 -5.24 -28.57 -26.36
CA SER A 96 -5.56 -29.03 -27.70
C SER A 96 -6.23 -27.93 -28.54
N SER A 97 -6.27 -28.11 -29.85
CA SER A 97 -6.97 -27.18 -30.77
C SER A 97 -8.46 -27.06 -30.43
N GLU A 98 -9.09 -28.17 -30.00
CA GLU A 98 -10.51 -28.21 -29.60
C GLU A 98 -10.74 -27.40 -28.31
N GLU A 99 -9.88 -27.58 -27.32
CA GLU A 99 -9.95 -26.81 -26.07
C GLU A 99 -9.71 -25.31 -26.29
N ALA A 100 -8.78 -24.96 -27.20
CA ALA A 100 -8.55 -23.58 -27.61
C ALA A 100 -9.80 -22.95 -28.24
N LEU A 101 -10.50 -23.71 -29.09
CA LEU A 101 -11.75 -23.30 -29.74
C LEU A 101 -12.89 -23.11 -28.72
N GLU A 102 -13.02 -24.03 -27.75
CA GLU A 102 -14.04 -23.89 -26.68
C GLU A 102 -13.80 -22.64 -25.82
N LEU A 103 -12.56 -22.37 -25.47
CA LEU A 103 -12.18 -21.17 -24.72
C LEU A 103 -12.46 -19.90 -25.54
N MET A 104 -12.18 -19.91 -26.83
CA MET A 104 -12.46 -18.80 -27.72
C MET A 104 -13.97 -18.54 -27.81
N LYS A 105 -14.80 -19.58 -28.01
CA LYS A 105 -16.26 -19.49 -28.02
C LYS A 105 -16.78 -18.90 -26.68
N LYS A 106 -16.24 -19.37 -25.58
CA LYS A 106 -16.62 -18.87 -24.24
C LYS A 106 -16.24 -17.39 -24.03
N SER A 107 -15.12 -16.96 -24.57
CA SER A 107 -14.65 -15.56 -24.46
C SER A 107 -15.48 -14.59 -25.31
N TRP A 108 -15.98 -15.04 -26.45
CA TRP A 108 -16.82 -14.26 -27.36
C TRP A 108 -18.28 -14.16 -26.89
N GLY A 109 -18.70 -14.97 -25.95
CA GLY A 109 -20.03 -14.89 -25.33
C GLY A 109 -21.17 -14.90 -26.36
N LYS A 110 -21.89 -13.77 -26.48
CA LYS A 110 -23.03 -13.66 -27.42
C LYS A 110 -22.63 -13.69 -28.88
N ASP A 111 -21.39 -13.33 -29.21
CA ASP A 111 -20.87 -13.27 -30.58
C ASP A 111 -20.25 -14.61 -30.99
N ALA A 112 -20.29 -15.64 -30.15
CA ALA A 112 -19.77 -16.98 -30.44
C ALA A 112 -20.43 -17.64 -31.67
N HIS A 113 -21.66 -17.23 -32.00
CA HIS A 113 -22.37 -17.72 -33.21
C HIS A 113 -21.66 -17.33 -34.53
N LEU A 114 -20.88 -16.24 -34.52
CA LEU A 114 -20.07 -15.84 -35.68
C LEU A 114 -18.96 -16.85 -35.97
N LEU A 115 -18.55 -17.59 -34.97
CA LEU A 115 -17.54 -18.62 -35.06
C LEU A 115 -18.11 -19.92 -35.66
N GLU A 116 -19.43 -20.17 -35.67
CA GLU A 116 -20.05 -21.38 -36.17
C GLU A 116 -20.06 -21.50 -37.73
N SER A 117 -19.81 -20.36 -38.40
CA SER A 117 -19.81 -20.27 -39.86
C SER A 117 -18.48 -20.67 -40.52
N PHE A 118 -17.45 -20.94 -39.73
CA PHE A 118 -16.12 -21.28 -40.25
C PHE A 118 -15.80 -22.75 -39.99
N ASP A 119 -15.06 -23.33 -40.89
CA ASP A 119 -14.48 -24.68 -40.74
C ASP A 119 -13.21 -24.54 -39.90
N TYR A 120 -13.24 -25.02 -38.63
CA TYR A 120 -12.18 -24.81 -37.66
C TYR A 120 -11.14 -25.92 -37.58
N GLU A 121 -11.31 -27.01 -38.35
CA GLU A 121 -10.31 -28.06 -38.40
C GLU A 121 -8.97 -27.49 -38.91
N GLY A 122 -8.00 -27.36 -37.99
CA GLY A 122 -6.67 -26.84 -38.31
C GLY A 122 -6.50 -25.31 -38.23
N LEU A 123 -7.52 -24.53 -37.83
CA LEU A 123 -7.42 -23.06 -37.77
C LEU A 123 -6.72 -22.59 -36.48
N LEU A 124 -6.89 -23.29 -35.36
CA LEU A 124 -6.25 -23.00 -34.09
C LEU A 124 -5.18 -24.05 -33.80
N PRO A 125 -3.92 -23.66 -33.65
CA PRO A 125 -2.87 -24.59 -33.27
C PRO A 125 -3.05 -25.08 -31.84
N ALA A 126 -2.60 -26.31 -31.57
CA ALA A 126 -2.41 -26.74 -30.19
C ALA A 126 -1.30 -25.92 -29.53
N SER A 127 -1.31 -25.79 -28.22
CA SER A 127 -0.30 -25.02 -27.52
C SER A 127 0.11 -25.66 -26.20
N PHE A 128 1.35 -25.41 -25.78
CA PHE A 128 1.77 -25.56 -24.39
C PHE A 128 1.68 -24.22 -23.70
N ILE A 129 1.02 -24.19 -22.55
CA ILE A 129 0.97 -23.04 -21.65
C ILE A 129 1.93 -23.34 -20.54
N VAL A 130 3.01 -22.56 -20.46
CA VAL A 130 4.03 -22.70 -19.44
C VAL A 130 3.96 -21.49 -18.54
N SER A 131 3.41 -21.69 -17.33
CA SER A 131 3.36 -20.66 -16.30
C SER A 131 4.66 -20.67 -15.52
N LEU A 132 5.45 -19.61 -15.67
CA LEU A 132 6.72 -19.43 -14.99
C LEU A 132 6.48 -18.81 -13.61
N GLU A 133 7.20 -19.24 -12.58
CA GLU A 133 7.12 -18.60 -11.27
C GLU A 133 7.79 -17.22 -11.31
N ASN A 134 8.88 -17.07 -12.08
CA ASN A 134 9.58 -15.81 -12.32
C ASN A 134 9.61 -15.47 -13.80
N ILE A 135 8.88 -14.42 -14.22
CA ILE A 135 8.82 -13.96 -15.61
C ILE A 135 10.17 -13.43 -16.13
N GLU A 136 11.11 -13.09 -15.25
CA GLU A 136 12.45 -12.64 -15.67
C GLU A 136 13.24 -13.76 -16.37
N GLU A 137 12.93 -15.02 -16.06
CA GLU A 137 13.51 -16.22 -16.67
C GLU A 137 12.88 -16.60 -18.02
N ALA A 138 11.82 -15.87 -18.44
CA ALA A 138 11.12 -16.18 -19.69
C ALA A 138 12.01 -16.11 -20.94
N ASP A 139 12.99 -15.18 -20.99
CA ASP A 139 13.90 -15.09 -22.12
C ASP A 139 14.83 -16.31 -22.21
N GLU A 140 15.33 -16.78 -21.06
CA GLU A 140 16.17 -17.98 -20.99
C GLU A 140 15.38 -19.20 -21.42
N PHE A 141 14.16 -19.33 -20.88
CA PHE A 141 13.22 -20.40 -21.25
C PHE A 141 12.89 -20.39 -22.76
N VAL A 142 12.46 -19.25 -23.30
CA VAL A 142 12.11 -19.09 -24.71
C VAL A 142 13.30 -19.38 -25.61
N ASN A 143 14.50 -18.89 -25.27
CA ASN A 143 15.70 -19.15 -26.06
C ASN A 143 16.10 -20.64 -26.10
N ALA A 144 15.72 -21.42 -25.09
CA ALA A 144 16.00 -22.86 -25.03
C ALA A 144 15.08 -23.69 -25.96
N ILE A 145 13.92 -23.13 -26.38
CA ILE A 145 12.89 -23.90 -27.12
C ILE A 145 12.52 -23.31 -28.48
N LYS A 146 12.83 -22.02 -28.75
CA LYS A 146 12.42 -21.29 -29.96
C LYS A 146 12.93 -21.92 -31.28
N ASP A 147 14.03 -22.64 -31.22
CA ASP A 147 14.67 -23.24 -32.39
C ASP A 147 14.19 -24.67 -32.66
N GLU A 148 13.15 -25.15 -31.95
CA GLU A 148 12.53 -26.45 -32.21
C GLU A 148 11.63 -26.41 -33.42
N ASN A 149 11.80 -27.38 -34.34
CA ASN A 149 11.08 -27.44 -35.61
C ASN A 149 9.55 -27.55 -35.48
N ILE A 150 9.07 -28.02 -34.33
CA ILE A 150 7.65 -28.19 -34.03
C ILE A 150 7.02 -26.90 -33.45
N VAL A 151 7.81 -25.93 -33.03
CA VAL A 151 7.33 -24.65 -32.50
C VAL A 151 7.04 -23.70 -33.68
N GLU A 152 5.78 -23.30 -33.79
CA GLU A 152 5.33 -22.37 -34.82
C GLU A 152 5.57 -20.92 -34.38
N ASP A 153 5.14 -20.58 -33.15
CA ASP A 153 5.31 -19.25 -32.57
C ASP A 153 5.32 -19.36 -31.05
N ILE A 154 5.90 -18.34 -30.40
CA ILE A 154 5.93 -18.23 -28.91
C ILE A 154 5.42 -16.86 -28.53
N ASN A 155 4.28 -16.87 -27.83
CA ASN A 155 3.67 -15.65 -27.33
C ASN A 155 3.91 -15.51 -25.81
N TYR A 156 4.55 -14.41 -25.39
CA TYR A 156 4.75 -14.09 -24.01
C TYR A 156 4.84 -12.56 -23.79
N TYR A 157 4.31 -12.12 -22.68
CA TYR A 157 4.11 -10.69 -22.45
C TYR A 157 5.15 -10.06 -21.53
N LYS A 158 6.39 -10.57 -21.51
CA LYS A 158 7.47 -10.11 -20.63
C LYS A 158 7.63 -8.58 -20.62
N LYS A 159 7.64 -7.95 -21.81
CA LYS A 159 7.80 -6.50 -21.92
C LYS A 159 6.68 -5.75 -21.19
N LEU A 160 5.47 -6.25 -21.28
CA LEU A 160 4.28 -5.66 -20.66
C LEU A 160 4.32 -5.86 -19.14
N VAL A 161 4.62 -7.07 -18.66
CA VAL A 161 4.79 -7.37 -17.23
C VAL A 161 5.92 -6.56 -16.64
N SER A 162 7.10 -6.49 -17.29
CA SER A 162 8.22 -5.71 -16.80
C SER A 162 7.93 -4.20 -16.71
N GLN A 163 7.15 -3.65 -17.63
CA GLN A 163 6.72 -2.26 -17.57
C GLN A 163 5.78 -2.00 -16.38
N ILE A 164 4.80 -2.88 -16.16
CA ILE A 164 3.85 -2.77 -15.06
C ILE A 164 4.57 -2.93 -13.71
N SER A 165 5.47 -3.89 -13.58
CA SER A 165 6.29 -4.09 -12.38
C SER A 165 7.19 -2.88 -12.08
N LYS A 166 7.78 -2.26 -13.11
CA LYS A 166 8.55 -1.01 -12.97
C LYS A 166 7.67 0.13 -12.45
N ILE A 167 6.46 0.31 -13.03
CA ILE A 167 5.52 1.34 -12.58
C ILE A 167 5.13 1.10 -11.11
N SER A 168 4.82 -0.14 -10.74
CA SER A 168 4.51 -0.52 -9.37
C SER A 168 5.66 -0.21 -8.41
N ASN A 169 6.89 -0.55 -8.80
CA ASN A 169 8.08 -0.28 -7.97
C ASN A 169 8.36 1.22 -7.82
N TYR A 170 8.27 2.00 -8.90
CA TYR A 170 8.39 3.46 -8.81
C TYR A 170 7.31 4.07 -7.93
N THR A 171 6.07 3.59 -8.02
CA THR A 171 4.96 4.05 -7.17
C THR A 171 5.21 3.74 -5.70
N LYS A 172 5.76 2.55 -5.38
CA LYS A 172 6.15 2.19 -4.02
C LYS A 172 7.26 3.09 -3.47
N ILE A 173 8.33 3.27 -4.24
CA ILE A 173 9.48 4.09 -3.83
C ILE A 173 9.05 5.54 -3.61
N PHE A 174 8.39 6.14 -4.60
CA PHE A 174 7.93 7.51 -4.53
C PHE A 174 6.91 7.71 -3.39
N GLY A 175 5.94 6.80 -3.28
CA GLY A 175 4.95 6.81 -2.20
C GLY A 175 5.60 6.72 -0.82
N THR A 176 6.59 5.84 -0.64
CA THR A 176 7.32 5.70 0.63
C THR A 176 8.08 6.97 0.99
N ILE A 177 8.81 7.56 0.03
CA ILE A 177 9.53 8.83 0.24
C ILE A 177 8.56 9.93 0.64
N LEU A 178 7.45 10.07 -0.07
CA LEU A 178 6.45 11.09 0.20
C LEU A 178 5.84 10.91 1.61
N VAL A 179 5.51 9.68 2.00
CA VAL A 179 5.01 9.36 3.35
C VAL A 179 6.03 9.77 4.41
N LEU A 180 7.31 9.45 4.23
CA LEU A 180 8.36 9.85 5.18
C LEU A 180 8.49 11.37 5.31
N VAL A 181 8.44 12.10 4.20
CA VAL A 181 8.46 13.56 4.20
C VAL A 181 7.23 14.13 4.94
N LEU A 182 6.05 13.59 4.68
CA LEU A 182 4.82 14.02 5.35
C LEU A 182 4.83 13.73 6.85
N ILE A 183 5.36 12.59 7.28
CA ILE A 183 5.57 12.28 8.70
C ILE A 183 6.49 13.30 9.35
N PHE A 184 7.60 13.63 8.69
CA PHE A 184 8.55 14.64 9.19
C PHE A 184 7.89 16.01 9.34
N ILE A 185 7.13 16.45 8.33
CA ILE A 185 6.36 17.70 8.39
C ILE A 185 5.36 17.68 9.55
N SER A 186 4.66 16.57 9.75
CA SER A 186 3.68 16.42 10.84
C SER A 186 4.33 16.53 12.22
N ILE A 187 5.46 15.87 12.41
CA ILE A 187 6.25 15.96 13.64
C ILE A 187 6.70 17.42 13.89
N PHE A 188 7.14 18.10 12.83
CA PHE A 188 7.56 19.50 12.91
C PHE A 188 6.41 20.43 13.32
N ILE A 189 5.23 20.25 12.73
CA ILE A 189 4.04 21.06 13.07
C ILE A 189 3.60 20.83 14.51
N ILE A 190 3.50 19.58 14.96
CA ILE A 190 3.16 19.26 16.35
C ILE A 190 4.21 19.85 17.29
N SER A 191 5.48 19.68 16.97
CA SER A 191 6.56 20.25 17.78
C SER A 191 6.43 21.77 17.94
N ASN A 192 6.13 22.49 16.88
CA ASN A 192 5.91 23.94 16.93
C ASN A 192 4.67 24.31 17.74
N THR A 193 3.57 23.57 17.59
CA THR A 193 2.34 23.83 18.35
C THR A 193 2.57 23.63 19.86
N ILE A 194 3.25 22.54 20.23
CA ILE A 194 3.56 22.29 21.64
C ILE A 194 4.52 23.35 22.17
N LYS A 195 5.51 23.80 21.39
CA LYS A 195 6.39 24.92 21.78
C LYS A 195 5.59 26.18 22.08
N LEU A 196 4.63 26.55 21.26
CA LEU A 196 3.73 27.68 21.50
C LEU A 196 2.87 27.48 22.72
N THR A 197 2.35 26.28 22.97
CA THR A 197 1.58 25.93 24.18
C THR A 197 2.41 26.06 25.44
N VAL A 198 3.65 25.55 25.43
CA VAL A 198 4.59 25.69 26.56
C VAL A 198 4.93 27.15 26.81
N PHE A 199 5.16 27.93 25.74
CA PHE A 199 5.43 29.36 25.84
C PHE A 199 4.26 30.13 26.43
N SER A 200 3.01 29.85 26.06
CA SER A 200 1.82 30.49 26.62
C SER A 200 1.63 30.23 28.12
N ARG A 201 2.20 29.12 28.62
CA ARG A 201 2.15 28.71 30.04
C ARG A 201 3.47 28.95 30.77
N LYS A 202 4.34 29.81 30.25
CA LYS A 202 5.68 30.05 30.85
C LYS A 202 5.65 30.42 32.32
N ASN A 203 4.68 31.23 32.76
CA ASN A 203 4.55 31.67 34.16
C ASN A 203 4.11 30.51 35.08
N GLU A 204 3.16 29.66 34.62
CA GLU A 204 2.75 28.45 35.36
C GLU A 204 3.94 27.49 35.55
N ILE A 205 4.75 27.32 34.50
CA ILE A 205 5.96 26.48 34.53
C ILE A 205 7.02 27.04 35.46
N ALA A 206 7.23 28.38 35.47
CA ALA A 206 8.17 29.03 36.38
C ALA A 206 7.77 28.82 37.84
N ILE A 207 6.51 28.99 38.19
CA ILE A 207 5.98 28.72 39.53
C ILE A 207 6.23 27.23 39.89
N MET A 208 5.91 26.30 39.02
CA MET A 208 6.14 24.87 39.29
C MET A 208 7.62 24.56 39.54
N LYS A 209 8.55 25.18 38.81
CA LYS A 209 10.00 25.02 39.02
C LYS A 209 10.42 25.58 40.37
N ASN A 210 9.93 26.77 40.73
CA ASN A 210 10.26 27.42 42.02
C ASN A 210 9.78 26.60 43.24
N VAL A 211 8.70 25.84 43.10
CA VAL A 211 8.18 24.93 44.13
C VAL A 211 8.87 23.56 44.11
N GLY A 212 9.89 23.35 43.22
CA GLY A 212 10.68 22.12 43.15
C GLY A 212 10.08 21.02 42.32
N ALA A 213 9.18 21.32 41.34
CA ALA A 213 8.66 20.32 40.44
C ALA A 213 9.75 19.76 39.50
N THR A 214 9.78 18.44 39.34
CA THR A 214 10.73 17.78 38.44
C THR A 214 10.40 18.08 36.97
N ASN A 215 11.42 18.08 36.11
CA ASN A 215 11.24 18.27 34.66
C ASN A 215 10.25 17.27 34.05
N SER A 216 10.21 16.03 34.52
CA SER A 216 9.26 15.02 34.08
C SER A 216 7.81 15.38 34.43
N TYR A 217 7.57 15.95 35.64
CA TYR A 217 6.25 16.39 36.03
C TYR A 217 5.72 17.53 35.15
N ILE A 218 6.60 18.43 34.74
CA ILE A 218 6.27 19.54 33.83
C ILE A 218 6.00 19.05 32.42
N ARG A 219 6.69 17.99 31.97
CA ARG A 219 6.60 17.46 30.55
C ARG A 219 5.35 16.64 30.26
N ILE A 220 4.91 15.82 31.22
CA ILE A 220 3.85 14.84 31.03
C ILE A 220 2.54 15.46 30.53
N PRO A 221 2.01 16.59 31.07
CA PRO A 221 0.78 17.20 30.55
C PRO A 221 0.84 17.55 29.07
N PHE A 222 1.93 18.12 28.59
CA PHE A 222 2.11 18.49 27.18
C PHE A 222 2.26 17.26 26.25
N LEU A 223 2.87 16.19 26.77
CA LEU A 223 2.93 14.92 26.04
C LEU A 223 1.53 14.33 25.89
N ILE A 224 0.72 14.36 26.93
CA ILE A 224 -0.68 13.91 26.89
C ILE A 224 -1.49 14.74 25.88
N GLU A 225 -1.34 16.09 25.90
CA GLU A 225 -2.00 16.98 24.94
C GLU A 225 -1.62 16.61 23.49
N GLY A 226 -0.33 16.46 23.18
CA GLY A 226 0.14 16.14 21.84
C GLY A 226 -0.30 14.76 21.34
N VAL A 227 -0.24 13.75 22.21
CA VAL A 227 -0.75 12.41 21.89
C VAL A 227 -2.25 12.42 21.67
N PHE A 228 -3.01 13.12 22.51
CA PHE A 228 -4.46 13.22 22.38
C PHE A 228 -4.86 13.85 21.03
N PHE A 229 -4.27 14.99 20.68
CA PHE A 229 -4.58 15.65 19.40
C PHE A 229 -4.19 14.81 18.20
N SER A 230 -3.06 14.11 18.25
CA SER A 230 -2.62 13.24 17.16
C SER A 230 -3.50 12.01 17.01
N VAL A 231 -3.93 11.39 18.11
CA VAL A 231 -4.86 10.26 18.09
C VAL A 231 -6.22 10.68 17.56
N LEU A 232 -6.73 11.84 18.00
CA LEU A 232 -7.98 12.37 17.48
C LEU A 232 -7.90 12.62 15.96
N ALA A 233 -6.81 13.25 15.51
CA ALA A 233 -6.56 13.47 14.09
C ALA A 233 -6.46 12.16 13.31
N SER A 234 -5.81 11.12 13.86
CA SER A 234 -5.68 9.83 13.21
C SER A 234 -7.01 9.09 13.05
N ILE A 235 -7.88 9.15 14.05
CA ILE A 235 -9.23 8.58 13.97
C ILE A 235 -10.05 9.30 12.89
N LEU A 236 -10.03 10.64 12.87
CA LEU A 236 -10.76 11.42 11.87
C LEU A 236 -10.23 11.15 10.46
N SER A 237 -8.91 11.09 10.28
CA SER A 237 -8.28 10.78 9.00
C SER A 237 -8.62 9.36 8.53
N TYR A 238 -8.55 8.38 9.44
CA TYR A 238 -8.96 7.00 9.14
C TYR A 238 -10.40 6.95 8.63
N LEU A 239 -11.33 7.60 9.34
CA LEU A 239 -12.74 7.62 8.93
C LEU A 239 -12.90 8.28 7.55
N ALA A 240 -12.27 9.43 7.35
CA ALA A 240 -12.34 10.15 6.06
C ALA A 240 -11.79 9.30 4.91
N VAL A 241 -10.63 8.68 5.07
CA VAL A 241 -10.01 7.81 4.04
C VAL A 241 -10.84 6.55 3.80
N TYR A 242 -11.34 5.91 4.86
CA TYR A 242 -12.15 4.70 4.74
C TYR A 242 -13.47 4.98 3.99
N PHE A 243 -14.19 6.05 4.35
CA PHE A 243 -15.44 6.41 3.68
C PHE A 243 -15.19 6.87 2.24
N LEU A 244 -14.13 7.62 1.99
CA LEU A 244 -13.74 8.02 0.63
C LEU A 244 -13.45 6.79 -0.25
N TYR A 245 -12.66 5.85 0.26
CA TYR A 245 -12.34 4.63 -0.47
C TYR A 245 -13.58 3.76 -0.71
N LYS A 246 -14.44 3.61 0.31
CA LYS A 246 -15.71 2.89 0.19
C LYS A 246 -16.60 3.53 -0.88
N PHE A 247 -16.72 4.85 -0.89
CA PHE A 247 -17.49 5.61 -1.89
C PHE A 247 -16.95 5.38 -3.30
N ILE A 248 -15.63 5.45 -3.48
CA ILE A 248 -14.98 5.17 -4.77
C ILE A 248 -15.26 3.73 -5.19
N TYR A 249 -15.10 2.77 -4.30
CA TYR A 249 -15.34 1.35 -4.57
C TYR A 249 -16.78 1.08 -5.02
N GLU A 250 -17.78 1.59 -4.29
CA GLU A 250 -19.20 1.35 -4.59
C GLU A 250 -19.65 2.00 -5.91
N ASN A 251 -19.09 3.15 -6.29
CA ASN A 251 -19.47 3.85 -7.51
C ASN A 251 -18.71 3.41 -8.76
N PHE A 252 -17.48 2.93 -8.61
CA PHE A 252 -16.60 2.62 -9.74
C PHE A 252 -16.33 1.13 -9.92
N ALA A 253 -16.34 0.31 -8.87
CA ALA A 253 -16.04 -1.12 -8.99
C ALA A 253 -17.02 -1.85 -9.93
N ASN A 254 -18.32 -1.55 -9.81
CA ASN A 254 -19.34 -2.18 -10.66
C ASN A 254 -19.26 -1.75 -12.12
N LYS A 255 -18.84 -0.51 -12.40
CA LYS A 255 -18.68 0.00 -13.78
C LYS A 255 -17.40 -0.48 -14.46
N LEU A 256 -16.35 -0.74 -13.68
CA LEU A 256 -15.08 -1.24 -14.20
C LEU A 256 -15.06 -2.77 -14.36
N SER A 257 -15.79 -3.50 -13.52
CA SER A 257 -15.83 -4.97 -13.62
C SER A 257 -16.51 -5.48 -14.89
N ASP A 258 -17.47 -4.72 -15.44
CA ASP A 258 -18.18 -5.08 -16.68
C ASP A 258 -17.33 -4.87 -17.95
N ASN A 259 -16.35 -3.95 -17.90
CA ASN A 259 -15.55 -3.58 -19.08
C ASN A 259 -14.06 -4.02 -18.99
N LEU A 260 -13.52 -4.22 -17.80
CA LEU A 260 -12.11 -4.53 -17.57
C LEU A 260 -11.98 -5.50 -16.40
N SER A 261 -12.13 -6.80 -16.68
CA SER A 261 -11.94 -7.88 -15.69
C SER A 261 -10.54 -7.95 -15.04
N ILE A 262 -9.63 -7.05 -15.44
CA ILE A 262 -8.26 -6.94 -14.93
C ILE A 262 -8.19 -6.01 -13.70
N LEU A 263 -9.16 -5.10 -13.51
CA LEU A 263 -9.15 -4.09 -12.45
C LEU A 263 -9.98 -4.52 -11.23
N ASN A 264 -9.59 -5.59 -10.55
CA ASN A 264 -10.22 -5.97 -9.30
C ASN A 264 -9.73 -5.08 -8.15
N LEU A 265 -10.49 -4.02 -7.85
CA LEU A 265 -10.29 -3.21 -6.65
C LEU A 265 -10.48 -4.09 -5.40
N ILE A 266 -9.63 -3.91 -4.40
CA ILE A 266 -9.71 -4.69 -3.18
C ILE A 266 -10.93 -4.27 -2.37
N ARG A 267 -11.68 -5.23 -1.85
CA ARG A 267 -12.88 -4.96 -1.04
C ARG A 267 -12.53 -4.11 0.19
N PRO A 268 -13.26 -2.99 0.45
CA PRO A 268 -12.96 -2.08 1.57
C PRO A 268 -12.90 -2.76 2.94
N ASN A 269 -13.68 -3.82 3.12
CA ASN A 269 -13.71 -4.58 4.39
C ASN A 269 -12.37 -5.24 4.74
N LEU A 270 -11.56 -5.60 3.74
CA LEU A 270 -10.23 -6.19 3.96
C LEU A 270 -9.24 -5.17 4.51
N TYR A 271 -9.40 -3.90 4.15
CA TYR A 271 -8.53 -2.81 4.60
C TYR A 271 -8.94 -2.16 5.92
N LYS A 272 -10.17 -2.39 6.38
CA LYS A 272 -10.72 -1.70 7.55
C LYS A 272 -9.80 -1.79 8.77
N MET A 273 -9.42 -2.99 9.18
CA MET A 273 -8.58 -3.20 10.37
C MET A 273 -7.10 -2.83 10.15
N PRO A 274 -6.43 -3.29 9.09
CA PRO A 274 -5.05 -2.89 8.82
C PRO A 274 -4.87 -1.37 8.74
N LEU A 275 -5.78 -0.68 8.06
CA LEU A 275 -5.76 0.77 7.93
C LEU A 275 -5.90 1.46 9.28
N LEU A 276 -6.84 1.00 10.13
CA LEU A 276 -7.01 1.53 11.49
C LEU A 276 -5.73 1.39 12.32
N TYR A 277 -5.08 0.21 12.29
CA TYR A 277 -3.85 -0.01 13.04
C TYR A 277 -2.70 0.90 12.56
N ILE A 278 -2.55 1.07 11.24
CA ILE A 278 -1.54 1.96 10.67
C ILE A 278 -1.78 3.41 11.12
N PHE A 279 -3.01 3.90 11.01
CA PHE A 279 -3.34 5.28 11.42
C PHE A 279 -3.14 5.50 12.91
N MET A 280 -3.54 4.55 13.75
CA MET A 280 -3.32 4.64 15.20
C MET A 280 -1.83 4.62 15.55
N ALA A 281 -1.05 3.75 14.92
CA ALA A 281 0.40 3.70 15.12
C ALA A 281 1.09 5.00 14.68
N LEU A 282 0.72 5.54 13.52
CA LEU A 282 1.25 6.82 13.02
C LEU A 282 0.83 7.99 13.94
N GLY A 283 -0.45 8.06 14.31
CA GLY A 283 -0.93 9.13 15.22
C GLY A 283 -0.23 9.12 16.56
N LEU A 284 -0.09 7.96 17.19
CA LEU A 284 0.66 7.80 18.44
C LEU A 284 2.13 8.15 18.26
N GLY A 285 2.78 7.63 17.21
CA GLY A 285 4.19 7.89 16.93
C GLY A 285 4.49 9.37 16.72
N ILE A 286 3.72 10.04 15.84
CA ILE A 286 3.86 11.47 15.55
C ILE A 286 3.60 12.31 16.81
N GLY A 287 2.56 11.98 17.58
CA GLY A 287 2.22 12.68 18.82
C GLY A 287 3.32 12.58 19.89
N ILE A 288 3.85 11.39 20.12
CA ILE A 288 4.92 11.16 21.10
C ILE A 288 6.20 11.86 20.64
N ILE A 289 6.67 11.60 19.42
CA ILE A 289 7.93 12.13 18.90
C ILE A 289 7.88 13.66 18.85
N GLY A 290 6.82 14.25 18.28
CA GLY A 290 6.65 15.69 18.18
C GLY A 290 6.62 16.38 19.54
N SER A 291 5.91 15.80 20.50
CA SER A 291 5.84 16.34 21.86
C SER A 291 7.18 16.27 22.60
N VAL A 292 7.83 15.11 22.57
CA VAL A 292 9.12 14.91 23.25
C VAL A 292 10.19 15.83 22.67
N PHE A 293 10.24 15.96 21.34
CA PHE A 293 11.23 16.79 20.66
C PHE A 293 11.07 18.28 21.03
N SER A 294 9.83 18.78 21.05
CA SER A 294 9.51 20.16 21.41
C SER A 294 9.90 20.50 22.84
N ILE A 295 9.50 19.63 23.78
CA ILE A 295 9.69 19.91 25.20
C ILE A 295 11.17 19.82 25.59
N ARG A 296 11.92 18.86 25.05
CA ARG A 296 13.37 18.74 25.27
C ARG A 296 14.10 20.02 24.88
N LYS A 297 13.84 20.51 23.65
CA LYS A 297 14.48 21.73 23.16
C LYS A 297 14.20 22.95 24.03
N TYR A 298 12.94 23.15 24.45
CA TYR A 298 12.54 24.29 25.23
C TYR A 298 13.15 24.31 26.65
N LEU A 299 13.28 23.14 27.29
CA LEU A 299 13.84 23.07 28.65
C LEU A 299 15.37 23.19 28.64
N LEU A 300 16.05 22.75 27.60
CA LEU A 300 17.50 22.92 27.40
C LEU A 300 17.86 24.38 27.11
N ASP A 301 17.12 25.04 26.22
CA ASP A 301 17.36 26.46 25.87
C ASP A 301 17.18 27.42 27.07
N ARG A 302 16.44 27.02 28.12
CA ARG A 302 16.26 27.84 29.36
C ARG A 302 17.25 27.54 30.45
N GLU A 303 17.85 26.36 30.52
CA GLU A 303 18.94 26.07 31.46
C GLU A 303 20.18 26.93 31.17
N VAL A 304 20.38 27.29 29.90
CA VAL A 304 21.48 28.16 29.45
C VAL A 304 21.23 29.64 29.79
N ASN A 305 19.97 30.11 29.83
CA ASN A 305 19.64 31.52 30.05
C ASN A 305 19.41 31.89 31.52
N TYR A 306 19.63 31.01 32.49
CA TYR A 306 19.59 31.30 33.93
C TYR A 306 20.99 31.33 34.56
N VAL A 307 22.07 31.24 33.74
CA VAL A 307 23.47 31.29 34.21
C VAL A 307 24.11 32.65 33.90
N ASP A 308 23.40 33.55 33.24
CA ASP A 308 23.73 34.98 33.07
C ASP A 308 22.68 35.79 33.87
#